data_956ae6323ec9df87b37c686a4829d808
#
_entry.id   956ae6323ec9df87b37c686a4829d808
#
_cell.length_a   1.000
_cell.length_b   1.000
_cell.length_c   1.000
_cell.angle_alpha   90.00
_cell.angle_beta   90.00
_cell.angle_gamma   90.00
#
_symmetry.space_group_name_H-M   'P 1'
#
loop_
_entity.id
_entity.type
_entity.pdbx_description
1 polymer ?
#
loop_
_entity_poly.entity_id
_entity_poly.type
_entity_poly.pdbx_seq_one_letter_code
_entity_poly.pdbx_strand_id
1 'polypeptide(L)'
;DGTFSLYGSQLVSLDLPALKQVEKEFTLPSGTKHPELTQINLPELTSCKDVSIGSADKLETISLPKLSNRSSFSITSCAKFSKLNETIAPFNLEKLSLSNCPSVTELDASQKDINSISITYVDNNFVLKGKEEMGSYKFTGYQLPKTEGISTFASLTVTTPLTNVEIPGIKQVTGELSFQATANVTLLSVNMPDLETVGTFLSNNKYTNVSFPKLTKVTEQLQINISSTATDLSHLDFKALKFVSFLYLSGAPNSKIISLDGCFPTLETLSRIQISYLRGLYDFSPFKKFADTMTENSQWTVRSCGPGTVTLQQMQESETGDFTPDN
;
A
#
# COMPACT_ATOMS: atom_id res chain seq x y z
N ASP A 1 36.56 -4.50 -0.90
CA ASP A 1 35.25 -4.01 -1.45
C ASP A 1 34.17 -3.80 -0.39
N GLY A 2 34.45 -4.09 0.90
CA GLY A 2 33.57 -3.85 2.02
C GLY A 2 32.30 -4.74 2.06
N THR A 3 32.19 -5.75 1.22
CA THR A 3 31.08 -6.72 1.19
C THR A 3 31.57 -8.09 1.62
N PHE A 4 30.82 -8.75 2.50
CA PHE A 4 30.99 -10.17 2.82
C PHE A 4 29.87 -10.96 2.12
N SER A 5 30.26 -11.92 1.27
CA SER A 5 29.29 -12.77 0.56
C SER A 5 29.65 -14.25 0.71
N LEU A 6 28.67 -15.07 1.08
CA LEU A 6 28.80 -16.53 1.14
C LEU A 6 27.88 -17.17 0.10
N TYR A 7 28.44 -17.89 -0.86
CA TYR A 7 27.74 -18.54 -1.94
C TYR A 7 27.70 -20.06 -1.74
N GLY A 8 26.52 -20.67 -1.81
CA GLY A 8 26.31 -22.10 -1.92
C GLY A 8 27.08 -22.97 -0.95
N SER A 9 26.77 -22.94 0.34
CA SER A 9 27.53 -23.66 1.34
C SER A 9 26.77 -24.86 1.93
N GLN A 10 27.55 -25.88 2.34
CA GLN A 10 27.06 -27.00 3.14
C GLN A 10 27.28 -26.77 4.66
N LEU A 11 27.53 -25.51 5.06
CA LEU A 11 27.72 -25.18 6.46
C LEU A 11 26.46 -25.41 7.26
N VAL A 12 26.61 -26.03 8.42
CA VAL A 12 25.53 -26.18 9.41
C VAL A 12 25.39 -24.92 10.25
N SER A 13 26.50 -24.25 10.51
CA SER A 13 26.53 -22.98 11.23
C SER A 13 27.56 -22.03 10.61
N LEU A 14 27.26 -20.72 10.66
CA LEU A 14 28.18 -19.67 10.32
C LEU A 14 28.49 -18.88 11.59
N ASP A 15 29.69 -19.06 12.10
CA ASP A 15 30.17 -18.36 13.30
C ASP A 15 31.44 -17.56 12.95
N LEU A 16 31.37 -16.24 13.08
CA LEU A 16 32.47 -15.30 12.77
C LEU A 16 32.71 -14.40 14.00
N PRO A 17 33.37 -14.97 15.06
CA PRO A 17 33.49 -14.30 16.36
C PRO A 17 34.43 -13.08 16.33
N ALA A 18 35.26 -12.91 15.31
CA ALA A 18 36.18 -11.78 15.18
C ALA A 18 35.69 -10.71 14.19
N LEU A 19 34.57 -10.91 13.47
CA LEU A 19 34.09 -9.97 12.47
C LEU A 19 33.41 -8.76 13.17
N LYS A 20 34.04 -7.59 13.08
CA LYS A 20 33.56 -6.37 13.74
C LYS A 20 32.81 -5.43 12.82
N GLN A 21 33.22 -5.36 11.57
CA GLN A 21 32.66 -4.40 10.61
C GLN A 21 32.53 -5.00 9.21
N VAL A 22 31.46 -4.66 8.54
CA VAL A 22 31.24 -4.89 7.11
C VAL A 22 30.81 -3.54 6.53
N GLU A 23 31.61 -2.94 5.68
CA GLU A 23 31.39 -1.55 5.21
C GLU A 23 30.09 -1.41 4.41
N LYS A 24 29.75 -2.41 3.61
CA LYS A 24 28.57 -2.38 2.74
C LYS A 24 27.58 -3.45 3.16
N GLU A 25 27.72 -4.66 2.70
CA GLU A 25 26.71 -5.70 2.81
C GLU A 25 27.29 -7.00 3.36
N PHE A 26 26.58 -7.62 4.31
CA PHE A 26 26.73 -9.01 4.69
C PHE A 26 25.61 -9.80 4.00
N THR A 27 25.98 -10.71 3.07
CA THR A 27 24.96 -11.37 2.26
C THR A 27 25.15 -12.88 2.11
N LEU A 28 24.01 -13.60 2.26
CA LEU A 28 23.77 -14.95 1.74
C LEU A 28 22.76 -14.80 0.61
N PRO A 29 23.19 -14.78 -0.66
CA PRO A 29 22.31 -14.44 -1.77
C PRO A 29 21.17 -15.44 -1.94
N SER A 30 19.94 -14.94 -2.20
CA SER A 30 18.75 -15.77 -2.40
C SER A 30 18.81 -16.69 -3.63
N GLY A 31 19.73 -16.42 -4.57
CA GLY A 31 19.99 -17.27 -5.73
C GLY A 31 20.85 -18.51 -5.44
N THR A 32 21.40 -18.64 -4.25
CA THR A 32 22.23 -19.76 -3.82
C THR A 32 21.65 -20.44 -2.58
N LYS A 33 21.69 -21.79 -2.54
CA LYS A 33 21.09 -22.53 -1.44
C LYS A 33 22.09 -22.77 -0.32
N HIS A 34 21.62 -22.61 0.92
CA HIS A 34 22.31 -22.96 2.16
C HIS A 34 21.48 -24.01 2.92
N PRO A 35 21.38 -25.25 2.39
CA PRO A 35 20.36 -26.21 2.82
C PRO A 35 20.54 -26.73 4.24
N GLU A 36 21.76 -26.69 4.76
CA GLU A 36 22.08 -27.22 6.09
C GLU A 36 22.27 -26.11 7.14
N LEU A 37 22.23 -24.84 6.75
CA LEU A 37 22.49 -23.72 7.64
C LEU A 37 21.34 -23.55 8.65
N THR A 38 21.65 -23.70 9.95
CA THR A 38 20.70 -23.59 11.05
C THR A 38 20.87 -22.31 11.87
N GLN A 39 22.11 -21.74 11.87
CA GLN A 39 22.39 -20.55 12.66
C GLN A 39 23.46 -19.66 12.02
N ILE A 40 23.31 -18.36 12.28
CA ILE A 40 24.31 -17.33 11.97
C ILE A 40 24.62 -16.60 13.29
N ASN A 41 25.92 -16.54 13.65
CA ASN A 41 26.38 -15.90 14.87
C ASN A 41 27.52 -14.92 14.56
N LEU A 42 27.28 -13.63 14.73
CA LEU A 42 28.23 -12.54 14.48
C LEU A 42 28.32 -11.66 15.73
N PRO A 43 28.88 -12.19 16.85
CA PRO A 43 28.77 -11.57 18.17
C PRO A 43 29.51 -10.25 18.31
N GLU A 44 30.51 -10.01 17.48
CA GLU A 44 31.31 -8.78 17.51
C GLU A 44 30.97 -7.78 16.39
N LEU A 45 29.99 -8.10 15.53
CA LEU A 45 29.61 -7.20 14.43
C LEU A 45 28.90 -5.95 14.98
N THR A 46 29.58 -4.81 14.88
CA THR A 46 29.07 -3.51 15.36
C THR A 46 28.51 -2.63 14.25
N SER A 47 28.97 -2.83 13.00
CA SER A 47 28.57 -2.02 11.86
C SER A 47 28.41 -2.85 10.60
N CYS A 48 27.25 -2.73 9.96
CA CYS A 48 26.94 -3.25 8.63
C CYS A 48 25.82 -2.40 8.03
N LYS A 49 25.96 -1.95 6.78
CA LYS A 49 24.91 -1.14 6.14
C LYS A 49 23.69 -1.98 5.77
N ASP A 50 23.91 -3.12 5.15
CA ASP A 50 22.88 -4.02 4.70
C ASP A 50 23.17 -5.46 5.15
N VAL A 51 22.16 -6.12 5.74
CA VAL A 51 22.19 -7.54 6.08
C VAL A 51 21.14 -8.24 5.23
N SER A 52 21.56 -9.17 4.37
CA SER A 52 20.69 -9.88 3.43
C SER A 52 20.89 -11.37 3.54
N ILE A 53 19.89 -12.08 4.01
CA ILE A 53 19.92 -13.54 4.22
C ILE A 53 18.89 -14.20 3.33
N GLY A 54 19.35 -15.10 2.45
CA GLY A 54 18.48 -15.80 1.52
C GLY A 54 18.70 -17.31 1.44
N SER A 55 17.65 -18.03 1.06
CA SER A 55 17.66 -19.46 0.69
C SER A 55 18.29 -20.39 1.72
N ALA A 56 17.92 -20.23 3.00
CA ALA A 56 18.36 -21.03 4.13
C ALA A 56 17.15 -21.63 4.87
N ASP A 57 16.54 -22.67 4.31
CA ASP A 57 15.26 -23.23 4.78
C ASP A 57 15.33 -23.80 6.22
N LYS A 58 16.52 -24.24 6.68
CA LYS A 58 16.73 -24.75 8.04
C LYS A 58 17.19 -23.68 9.02
N LEU A 59 17.37 -22.44 8.59
CA LEU A 59 17.83 -21.35 9.46
C LEU A 59 16.80 -21.07 10.54
N GLU A 60 17.22 -21.17 11.80
CA GLU A 60 16.39 -20.93 12.99
C GLU A 60 16.77 -19.65 13.71
N THR A 61 18.07 -19.32 13.74
CA THR A 61 18.57 -18.19 14.53
C THR A 61 19.60 -17.35 13.79
N ILE A 62 19.51 -16.03 14.00
CA ILE A 62 20.50 -15.03 13.59
C ILE A 62 20.82 -14.20 14.84
N SER A 63 22.09 -14.14 15.22
CA SER A 63 22.56 -13.40 16.40
C SER A 63 23.50 -12.28 15.99
N LEU A 64 23.10 -11.03 16.25
CA LEU A 64 23.80 -9.79 15.94
C LEU A 64 23.79 -8.84 17.15
N PRO A 65 24.22 -9.26 18.34
CA PRO A 65 23.92 -8.55 19.61
C PRO A 65 24.58 -7.16 19.73
N LYS A 66 25.62 -6.89 18.95
CA LYS A 66 26.34 -5.61 18.98
C LYS A 66 26.08 -4.71 17.77
N LEU A 67 25.24 -5.14 16.83
CA LEU A 67 24.93 -4.31 15.67
C LEU A 67 24.16 -3.08 16.12
N SER A 68 24.74 -1.91 15.96
CA SER A 68 24.20 -0.66 16.53
C SER A 68 23.86 0.42 15.51
N ASN A 69 24.40 0.33 14.29
CA ASN A 69 24.10 1.31 13.26
C ASN A 69 22.74 1.06 12.60
N ARG A 70 22.19 2.09 11.99
CA ARG A 70 20.95 2.01 11.24
C ARG A 70 21.17 1.21 9.96
N SER A 71 20.56 0.04 9.87
CA SER A 71 20.82 -0.94 8.81
C SER A 71 19.53 -1.33 8.07
N SER A 72 19.68 -1.75 6.82
CA SER A 72 18.63 -2.50 6.12
C SER A 72 18.78 -3.99 6.44
N PHE A 73 17.68 -4.64 6.76
CA PHE A 73 17.65 -6.06 7.10
C PHE A 73 16.67 -6.80 6.21
N SER A 74 17.16 -7.81 5.49
CA SER A 74 16.36 -8.60 4.54
C SER A 74 16.52 -10.09 4.81
N ILE A 75 15.39 -10.80 4.94
CA ILE A 75 15.34 -12.26 5.04
C ILE A 75 14.40 -12.80 3.96
N THR A 76 14.91 -13.74 3.17
CA THR A 76 14.16 -14.33 2.07
C THR A 76 14.28 -15.85 2.03
N SER A 77 13.17 -16.56 1.93
CA SER A 77 13.12 -18.02 1.81
C SER A 77 13.88 -18.73 2.93
N CYS A 78 13.50 -18.41 4.18
CA CYS A 78 14.00 -19.01 5.41
C CYS A 78 12.83 -19.64 6.16
N ALA A 79 12.45 -20.87 5.79
CA ALA A 79 11.19 -21.49 6.20
C ALA A 79 11.06 -21.73 7.71
N LYS A 80 12.17 -22.02 8.39
CA LYS A 80 12.17 -22.27 9.87
C LYS A 80 12.49 -21.04 10.72
N PHE A 81 12.91 -19.93 10.09
CA PHE A 81 13.25 -18.73 10.84
C PHE A 81 12.00 -18.13 11.49
N SER A 82 12.01 -18.04 12.82
CA SER A 82 10.87 -17.53 13.63
C SER A 82 11.26 -16.42 14.61
N LYS A 83 12.54 -16.26 14.90
CA LYS A 83 13.05 -15.36 15.97
C LYS A 83 13.40 -13.96 15.49
N LEU A 84 12.47 -13.36 14.73
CA LEU A 84 12.70 -12.04 14.15
C LEU A 84 12.89 -10.96 15.23
N ASN A 85 11.99 -10.93 16.21
CA ASN A 85 12.00 -9.88 17.24
C ASN A 85 13.28 -9.91 18.08
N GLU A 86 13.76 -11.10 18.47
CA GLU A 86 15.03 -11.26 19.18
C GLU A 86 16.23 -10.86 18.31
N THR A 87 16.20 -11.20 17.03
CA THR A 87 17.26 -10.85 16.07
C THR A 87 17.41 -9.35 15.90
N ILE A 88 16.28 -8.61 15.74
CA ILE A 88 16.30 -7.16 15.51
C ILE A 88 16.31 -6.33 16.80
N ALA A 89 16.13 -6.96 17.97
CA ALA A 89 16.01 -6.23 19.23
C ALA A 89 17.16 -5.25 19.51
N PRO A 90 18.42 -5.61 19.25
CA PRO A 90 19.53 -4.76 19.64
C PRO A 90 19.79 -3.55 18.72
N PHE A 91 19.23 -3.48 17.51
CA PHE A 91 19.58 -2.45 16.54
C PHE A 91 18.40 -1.68 15.93
N ASN A 92 18.68 -0.46 15.47
CA ASN A 92 17.74 0.35 14.73
C ASN A 92 17.72 -0.07 13.25
N LEU A 93 16.51 -0.11 12.68
CA LEU A 93 16.32 -0.47 11.28
C LEU A 93 15.93 0.74 10.45
N GLU A 94 16.58 0.91 9.31
CA GLU A 94 16.09 1.79 8.26
C GLU A 94 15.00 1.10 7.46
N LYS A 95 15.27 -0.14 7.07
CA LYS A 95 14.37 -0.94 6.25
C LYS A 95 14.35 -2.39 6.72
N LEU A 96 13.16 -2.96 6.81
CA LEU A 96 12.95 -4.39 7.04
C LEU A 96 12.25 -5.02 5.83
N SER A 97 12.80 -6.11 5.32
CA SER A 97 12.18 -6.90 4.26
C SER A 97 12.10 -8.36 4.64
N LEU A 98 10.89 -8.92 4.66
CA LEU A 98 10.63 -10.34 4.90
C LEU A 98 9.93 -10.92 3.68
N SER A 99 10.47 -12.01 3.14
CA SER A 99 9.85 -12.67 1.99
C SER A 99 9.91 -14.18 2.13
N ASN A 100 8.78 -14.83 2.02
CA ASN A 100 8.68 -16.29 2.06
C ASN A 100 9.30 -16.91 3.34
N CYS A 101 8.90 -16.35 4.50
CA CYS A 101 9.33 -16.77 5.83
C CYS A 101 8.08 -17.17 6.66
N PRO A 102 7.47 -18.32 6.40
CA PRO A 102 6.17 -18.69 6.97
C PRO A 102 6.19 -18.92 8.49
N SER A 103 7.34 -19.16 9.09
CA SER A 103 7.45 -19.32 10.54
C SER A 103 7.54 -18.00 11.30
N VAL A 104 7.66 -16.85 10.61
CA VAL A 104 7.60 -15.55 11.25
C VAL A 104 6.13 -15.16 11.41
N THR A 105 5.64 -15.20 12.65
CA THR A 105 4.24 -14.94 13.00
C THR A 105 3.99 -13.53 13.54
N GLU A 106 5.05 -12.83 13.93
CA GLU A 106 4.93 -11.49 14.52
C GLU A 106 6.14 -10.62 14.21
N LEU A 107 5.88 -9.33 14.03
CA LEU A 107 6.86 -8.26 14.10
C LEU A 107 6.42 -7.26 15.16
N ASP A 108 7.21 -7.10 16.23
CA ASP A 108 7.02 -6.04 17.22
C ASP A 108 7.97 -4.87 16.93
N ALA A 109 7.40 -3.83 16.33
CA ALA A 109 8.07 -2.57 16.03
C ALA A 109 7.64 -1.44 16.99
N SER A 110 6.95 -1.75 18.09
CA SER A 110 6.40 -0.75 19.02
C SER A 110 7.46 0.15 19.67
N GLN A 111 8.70 -0.34 19.79
CA GLN A 111 9.83 0.42 20.34
C GLN A 111 10.87 0.80 19.28
N LYS A 112 10.54 0.66 17.99
CA LYS A 112 11.48 0.82 16.87
C LYS A 112 11.05 1.94 15.93
N ASP A 113 12.04 2.66 15.38
CA ASP A 113 11.85 3.60 14.28
C ASP A 113 12.26 2.92 12.99
N ILE A 114 11.30 2.27 12.32
CA ILE A 114 11.51 1.61 11.03
C ILE A 114 10.85 2.48 9.95
N ASN A 115 11.66 3.01 9.02
CA ASN A 115 11.15 3.88 7.97
C ASN A 115 10.33 3.11 6.92
N SER A 116 10.72 1.87 6.64
CA SER A 116 10.05 1.05 5.62
C SER A 116 10.01 -0.42 6.02
N ILE A 117 8.83 -1.00 5.95
CA ILE A 117 8.60 -2.43 6.16
C ILE A 117 7.98 -3.02 4.90
N SER A 118 8.60 -4.09 4.38
CA SER A 118 8.07 -4.87 3.26
C SER A 118 7.90 -6.32 3.66
N ILE A 119 6.69 -6.83 3.60
CA ILE A 119 6.35 -8.20 3.98
C ILE A 119 5.69 -8.92 2.81
N THR A 120 6.25 -10.07 2.45
CA THR A 120 5.78 -10.88 1.33
C THR A 120 5.68 -12.34 1.75
N TYR A 121 4.49 -12.94 1.65
CA TYR A 121 4.23 -14.36 1.91
C TYR A 121 4.79 -14.87 3.25
N VAL A 122 4.37 -14.26 4.36
CA VAL A 122 4.60 -14.74 5.73
C VAL A 122 3.42 -15.60 6.22
N ASP A 123 3.40 -15.94 7.51
CA ASP A 123 2.28 -16.67 8.12
C ASP A 123 0.94 -15.97 7.90
N ASN A 124 -0.13 -16.76 7.74
CA ASN A 124 -1.48 -16.25 7.52
C ASN A 124 -2.06 -15.50 8.75
N ASN A 125 -1.51 -15.73 9.93
CA ASN A 125 -1.90 -15.05 11.17
C ASN A 125 -0.87 -14.00 11.60
N PHE A 126 -0.04 -13.53 10.69
CA PHE A 126 1.00 -12.56 11.00
C PHE A 126 0.44 -11.30 11.67
N VAL A 127 1.10 -10.88 12.75
CA VAL A 127 0.74 -9.69 13.53
C VAL A 127 1.85 -8.65 13.40
N LEU A 128 1.47 -7.44 12.99
CA LEU A 128 2.33 -6.27 13.03
C LEU A 128 1.95 -5.41 14.23
N LYS A 129 2.82 -5.36 15.23
CA LYS A 129 2.70 -4.41 16.35
C LYS A 129 3.57 -3.20 16.09
N GLY A 130 3.05 -2.02 16.32
CA GLY A 130 3.80 -0.79 16.04
C GLY A 130 3.45 0.35 16.99
N LYS A 131 4.08 1.49 16.75
CA LYS A 131 3.69 2.78 17.31
C LYS A 131 2.41 3.26 16.65
N GLU A 132 1.76 4.23 17.24
CA GLU A 132 0.58 4.87 16.63
C GLU A 132 0.87 5.34 15.20
N GLU A 133 2.07 5.89 14.97
CA GLU A 133 2.54 6.33 13.66
C GLU A 133 3.69 5.43 13.16
N MET A 134 3.51 4.85 12.00
CA MET A 134 4.49 4.01 11.32
C MET A 134 4.94 4.63 10.00
N GLY A 135 6.14 4.26 9.55
CA GLY A 135 6.67 4.62 8.25
C GLY A 135 5.91 4.00 7.07
N SER A 136 6.60 3.76 5.98
CA SER A 136 6.02 3.11 4.79
C SER A 136 5.86 1.61 5.01
N TYR A 137 4.69 1.08 4.69
CA TYR A 137 4.39 -0.34 4.81
C TYR A 137 3.91 -0.94 3.49
N LYS A 138 4.59 -2.00 3.06
CA LYS A 138 4.19 -2.78 1.89
C LYS A 138 3.91 -4.22 2.29
N PHE A 139 2.73 -4.69 1.96
CA PHE A 139 2.32 -6.08 2.16
C PHE A 139 2.03 -6.76 0.83
N THR A 140 2.49 -8.02 0.70
CA THR A 140 2.14 -8.88 -0.45
C THR A 140 1.80 -10.27 0.07
N GLY A 141 0.57 -10.74 -0.11
CA GLY A 141 0.18 -12.06 0.40
C GLY A 141 -1.30 -12.36 0.28
N TYR A 142 -1.66 -13.57 0.73
CA TYR A 142 -3.03 -14.12 0.66
C TYR A 142 -3.93 -13.68 1.81
N GLN A 143 -3.36 -13.24 2.92
CA GLN A 143 -4.12 -12.79 4.08
C GLN A 143 -3.44 -11.54 4.64
N LEU A 144 -4.25 -10.54 4.94
CA LEU A 144 -3.74 -9.29 5.51
C LEU A 144 -3.24 -9.51 6.94
N PRO A 145 -2.11 -8.91 7.33
CA PRO A 145 -1.64 -8.95 8.70
C PRO A 145 -2.61 -8.21 9.62
N LYS A 146 -2.74 -8.71 10.84
CA LYS A 146 -3.38 -7.94 11.90
C LYS A 146 -2.45 -6.83 12.34
N THR A 147 -2.99 -5.63 12.53
CA THR A 147 -2.23 -4.48 13.05
C THR A 147 -2.63 -4.21 14.49
N GLU A 148 -1.65 -3.99 15.36
CA GLU A 148 -1.87 -3.65 16.78
C GLU A 148 -1.08 -2.38 17.15
N GLY A 149 -1.76 -1.43 17.80
CA GLY A 149 -1.16 -0.17 18.25
C GLY A 149 -0.93 0.86 17.14
N ILE A 150 -1.27 0.55 15.87
CA ILE A 150 -1.03 1.39 14.71
C ILE A 150 -2.34 2.02 14.26
N SER A 151 -2.37 3.35 14.11
CA SER A 151 -3.50 4.06 13.52
C SER A 151 -3.10 4.89 12.28
N THR A 152 -1.81 5.12 12.09
CA THR A 152 -1.28 5.99 11.02
C THR A 152 -0.12 5.32 10.29
N PHE A 153 -0.14 5.36 8.96
CA PHE A 153 1.01 5.03 8.10
C PHE A 153 1.44 6.23 7.28
N ALA A 154 2.75 6.37 7.06
CA ALA A 154 3.26 7.33 6.08
C ALA A 154 2.86 6.91 4.65
N SER A 155 2.94 5.64 4.32
CA SER A 155 2.31 5.06 3.13
C SER A 155 1.92 3.61 3.36
N LEU A 156 0.88 3.13 2.68
CA LEU A 156 0.39 1.76 2.77
C LEU A 156 0.13 1.19 1.37
N THR A 157 0.90 0.17 1.01
CA THR A 157 0.69 -0.58 -0.23
C THR A 157 0.31 -2.02 0.07
N VAL A 158 -0.82 -2.47 -0.44
CA VAL A 158 -1.31 -3.85 -0.30
C VAL A 158 -1.39 -4.51 -1.67
N THR A 159 -0.63 -5.58 -1.86
CA THR A 159 -0.69 -6.41 -3.07
C THR A 159 -1.23 -7.80 -2.68
N THR A 160 -2.38 -8.18 -3.21
CA THR A 160 -3.06 -9.40 -2.76
C THR A 160 -3.86 -10.07 -3.88
N PRO A 161 -3.99 -11.41 -3.86
CA PRO A 161 -4.95 -12.14 -4.69
C PRO A 161 -6.36 -12.17 -4.10
N LEU A 162 -6.61 -11.54 -2.95
CA LEU A 162 -7.92 -11.50 -2.33
C LEU A 162 -8.90 -10.66 -3.16
N THR A 163 -10.15 -11.08 -3.17
CA THR A 163 -11.26 -10.35 -3.79
C THR A 163 -11.91 -9.34 -2.84
N ASN A 164 -11.68 -9.50 -1.54
CA ASN A 164 -12.12 -8.57 -0.50
C ASN A 164 -10.96 -8.22 0.41
N VAL A 165 -10.77 -6.94 0.65
CA VAL A 165 -9.74 -6.38 1.54
C VAL A 165 -10.44 -5.53 2.59
N GLU A 166 -10.27 -5.89 3.86
CA GLU A 166 -10.76 -5.11 4.99
C GLU A 166 -9.60 -4.80 5.93
N ILE A 167 -9.41 -3.51 6.24
CA ILE A 167 -8.34 -3.04 7.13
C ILE A 167 -8.95 -2.09 8.18
N PRO A 168 -9.38 -2.63 9.31
CA PRO A 168 -9.90 -1.82 10.43
C PRO A 168 -8.75 -1.17 11.22
N GLY A 169 -9.09 -0.15 12.00
CA GLY A 169 -8.20 0.50 12.96
C GLY A 169 -7.25 1.55 12.38
N ILE A 170 -7.06 1.59 11.07
CA ILE A 170 -6.23 2.60 10.43
C ILE A 170 -7.06 3.86 10.17
N LYS A 171 -6.65 4.96 10.78
CA LYS A 171 -7.33 6.26 10.69
C LYS A 171 -6.70 7.17 9.65
N GLN A 172 -5.39 7.05 9.44
CA GLN A 172 -4.68 7.96 8.57
C GLN A 172 -3.60 7.27 7.73
N VAL A 173 -3.50 7.66 6.46
CA VAL A 173 -2.34 7.41 5.61
C VAL A 173 -1.88 8.76 5.05
N THR A 174 -0.75 9.29 5.55
CA THR A 174 -0.34 10.67 5.24
C THR A 174 0.13 10.87 3.81
N GLY A 175 0.64 9.82 3.16
CA GLY A 175 1.05 9.79 1.76
C GLY A 175 0.16 8.86 0.94
N GLU A 176 0.77 7.89 0.23
CA GLU A 176 0.07 7.01 -0.70
C GLU A 176 -0.57 5.81 -0.02
N LEU A 177 -1.85 5.60 -0.31
CA LEU A 177 -2.61 4.38 -0.06
C LEU A 177 -2.89 3.70 -1.41
N SER A 178 -2.37 2.50 -1.60
CA SER A 178 -2.49 1.76 -2.86
C SER A 178 -2.87 0.30 -2.64
N PHE A 179 -3.84 -0.18 -3.41
CA PHE A 179 -4.21 -1.59 -3.47
C PHE A 179 -3.93 -2.14 -4.86
N GLN A 180 -3.25 -3.28 -4.92
CA GLN A 180 -2.88 -3.94 -6.16
C GLN A 180 -3.33 -5.40 -6.13
N ALA A 181 -4.07 -5.81 -7.15
CA ALA A 181 -4.33 -7.23 -7.36
C ALA A 181 -3.10 -7.92 -7.96
N THR A 182 -2.83 -9.15 -7.57
CA THR A 182 -1.86 -9.98 -8.29
C THR A 182 -2.41 -10.36 -9.67
N ALA A 183 -1.54 -10.79 -10.59
CA ALA A 183 -1.94 -11.16 -11.95
C ALA A 183 -3.15 -12.10 -11.96
N ASN A 184 -4.14 -11.82 -12.81
CA ASN A 184 -5.38 -12.56 -13.02
C ASN A 184 -6.49 -12.42 -11.97
N VAL A 185 -6.33 -11.55 -10.96
CA VAL A 185 -7.38 -11.28 -9.98
C VAL A 185 -7.83 -9.84 -10.09
N THR A 186 -9.12 -9.63 -10.21
CA THR A 186 -9.73 -8.31 -10.06
C THR A 186 -10.07 -8.12 -8.59
N LEU A 187 -9.51 -7.11 -7.96
CA LEU A 187 -9.88 -6.73 -6.61
C LEU A 187 -11.32 -6.21 -6.65
N LEU A 188 -12.23 -6.90 -5.98
CA LEU A 188 -13.66 -6.58 -6.06
C LEU A 188 -14.10 -5.57 -4.99
N SER A 189 -13.45 -5.60 -3.82
CA SER A 189 -13.89 -4.81 -2.67
C SER A 189 -12.73 -4.37 -1.80
N VAL A 190 -12.76 -3.10 -1.40
CA VAL A 190 -11.86 -2.53 -0.39
C VAL A 190 -12.71 -1.81 0.66
N ASN A 191 -12.51 -2.15 1.93
CA ASN A 191 -13.15 -1.54 3.08
C ASN A 191 -12.13 -1.09 4.11
N MET A 192 -12.10 0.20 4.42
CA MET A 192 -11.33 0.77 5.52
C MET A 192 -12.28 1.60 6.40
N PRO A 193 -12.96 0.95 7.34
CA PRO A 193 -14.08 1.54 8.07
C PRO A 193 -13.68 2.70 8.99
N ASP A 194 -12.40 2.79 9.35
CA ASP A 194 -11.89 3.79 10.29
C ASP A 194 -11.05 4.88 9.64
N LEU A 195 -10.81 4.82 8.32
CA LEU A 195 -9.97 5.79 7.59
C LEU A 195 -10.63 7.16 7.56
N GLU A 196 -9.98 8.16 8.14
CA GLU A 196 -10.43 9.55 8.25
C GLU A 196 -9.73 10.48 7.25
N THR A 197 -8.42 10.25 7.01
CA THR A 197 -7.63 11.07 6.09
C THR A 197 -6.66 10.24 5.27
N VAL A 198 -6.46 10.65 4.02
CA VAL A 198 -5.44 10.07 3.13
C VAL A 198 -4.78 11.17 2.29
N GLY A 199 -3.48 11.04 2.04
CA GLY A 199 -2.76 11.89 1.10
C GLY A 199 -3.22 11.63 -0.31
N THR A 200 -2.83 10.48 -0.85
CA THR A 200 -3.19 10.00 -2.18
C THR A 200 -3.80 8.60 -2.07
N PHE A 201 -4.96 8.39 -2.66
CA PHE A 201 -5.50 7.05 -2.90
C PHE A 201 -5.35 6.70 -4.37
N LEU A 202 -4.54 5.68 -4.67
CA LEU A 202 -4.33 5.18 -6.03
C LEU A 202 -4.94 3.81 -6.22
N SER A 203 -5.91 3.74 -7.11
CA SER A 203 -6.50 2.52 -7.58
C SER A 203 -5.94 2.14 -8.95
N ASN A 204 -5.01 1.22 -9.00
CA ASN A 204 -4.51 0.65 -10.25
C ASN A 204 -5.36 -0.55 -10.76
N ASN A 205 -6.37 -0.94 -10.00
CA ASN A 205 -7.24 -2.07 -10.27
C ASN A 205 -8.69 -1.63 -10.51
N LYS A 206 -9.46 -2.51 -11.15
CA LYS A 206 -10.90 -2.32 -11.33
C LYS A 206 -11.63 -2.76 -10.07
N TYR A 207 -12.22 -1.84 -9.34
CA TYR A 207 -13.03 -2.13 -8.16
C TYR A 207 -14.51 -2.28 -8.51
N THR A 208 -15.19 -3.14 -7.77
CA THR A 208 -16.64 -3.19 -7.72
C THR A 208 -17.19 -2.65 -6.41
N ASN A 209 -16.34 -2.46 -5.39
CA ASN A 209 -16.71 -1.82 -4.14
C ASN A 209 -15.51 -1.10 -3.52
N VAL A 210 -15.69 0.16 -3.13
CA VAL A 210 -14.74 0.95 -2.34
C VAL A 210 -15.52 1.64 -1.23
N SER A 211 -15.25 1.30 0.02
CA SER A 211 -15.95 1.84 1.18
C SER A 211 -14.97 2.46 2.17
N PHE A 212 -15.04 3.77 2.30
CA PHE A 212 -14.30 4.56 3.28
C PHE A 212 -15.29 5.49 4.02
N PRO A 213 -16.17 4.93 4.86
CA PRO A 213 -17.35 5.66 5.38
C PRO A 213 -17.02 6.82 6.31
N LYS A 214 -15.80 6.85 6.89
CA LYS A 214 -15.32 7.94 7.77
C LYS A 214 -14.32 8.88 7.08
N LEU A 215 -13.97 8.64 5.82
CA LEU A 215 -13.00 9.46 5.11
C LEU A 215 -13.56 10.87 4.89
N THR A 216 -12.93 11.85 5.52
CA THR A 216 -13.32 13.26 5.42
C THR A 216 -12.43 14.07 4.49
N LYS A 217 -11.18 13.63 4.26
CA LYS A 217 -10.19 14.43 3.56
C LYS A 217 -9.22 13.60 2.71
N VAL A 218 -9.05 13.99 1.45
CA VAL A 218 -7.99 13.54 0.53
C VAL A 218 -7.16 14.75 0.15
N THR A 219 -5.90 14.82 0.65
CA THR A 219 -5.09 16.04 0.54
C THR A 219 -4.43 16.24 -0.81
N GLU A 220 -4.20 15.15 -1.56
CA GLU A 220 -3.55 15.19 -2.86
C GLU A 220 -4.46 14.64 -3.96
N GLN A 221 -4.59 13.33 -4.09
CA GLN A 221 -5.34 12.72 -5.19
C GLN A 221 -6.22 11.55 -4.75
N LEU A 222 -7.48 11.58 -5.16
CA LEU A 222 -8.41 10.44 -5.14
C LEU A 222 -8.54 9.88 -6.55
N GLN A 223 -7.86 8.77 -6.83
CA GLN A 223 -7.94 8.09 -8.11
C GLN A 223 -8.73 6.80 -8.00
N ILE A 224 -9.78 6.65 -8.81
CA ILE A 224 -10.61 5.45 -8.88
C ILE A 224 -10.74 4.98 -10.32
N ASN A 225 -10.30 3.75 -10.58
CA ASN A 225 -10.50 3.08 -11.85
C ASN A 225 -11.72 2.15 -11.74
N ILE A 226 -12.74 2.46 -12.52
CA ILE A 226 -14.06 1.82 -12.46
C ILE A 226 -14.10 0.62 -13.42
N SER A 227 -14.60 -0.50 -12.94
CA SER A 227 -14.71 -1.73 -13.72
C SER A 227 -15.64 -1.58 -14.92
N SER A 228 -15.35 -2.33 -16.00
CA SER A 228 -16.27 -2.46 -17.16
C SER A 228 -17.57 -3.17 -16.83
N THR A 229 -17.61 -3.90 -15.72
CA THR A 229 -18.82 -4.63 -15.25
C THR A 229 -19.66 -3.81 -14.28
N ALA A 230 -19.17 -2.64 -13.82
CA ALA A 230 -19.93 -1.76 -12.95
C ALA A 230 -21.13 -1.17 -13.70
N THR A 231 -22.32 -1.34 -13.13
CA THR A 231 -23.58 -0.83 -13.67
C THR A 231 -24.02 0.45 -12.96
N ASP A 232 -23.53 0.67 -11.75
CA ASP A 232 -23.75 1.84 -10.93
C ASP A 232 -22.53 2.09 -10.03
N LEU A 233 -22.54 3.16 -9.26
CA LEU A 233 -21.51 3.51 -8.27
C LEU A 233 -22.03 3.44 -6.83
N SER A 234 -23.14 2.75 -6.61
CA SER A 234 -23.70 2.56 -5.26
C SER A 234 -22.73 1.92 -4.27
N HIS A 235 -21.68 1.30 -4.79
CA HIS A 235 -20.60 0.68 -4.05
C HIS A 235 -19.39 1.60 -3.79
N LEU A 236 -19.44 2.87 -4.22
CA LEU A 236 -18.50 3.89 -3.78
C LEU A 236 -19.08 4.60 -2.54
N ASP A 237 -18.57 4.24 -1.38
CA ASP A 237 -19.03 4.85 -0.12
C ASP A 237 -18.01 5.85 0.41
N PHE A 238 -18.23 7.12 0.04
CA PHE A 238 -17.48 8.29 0.50
C PHE A 238 -18.41 9.31 1.18
N LYS A 239 -19.38 8.82 1.96
CA LYS A 239 -20.45 9.66 2.52
C LYS A 239 -19.99 10.77 3.44
N ALA A 240 -18.80 10.63 4.06
CA ALA A 240 -18.24 11.64 4.95
C ALA A 240 -17.24 12.59 4.26
N LEU A 241 -16.95 12.39 2.98
CA LEU A 241 -15.86 13.07 2.28
C LEU A 241 -16.21 14.54 2.01
N LYS A 242 -15.46 15.46 2.60
CA LYS A 242 -15.65 16.91 2.52
C LYS A 242 -14.63 17.61 1.63
N PHE A 243 -13.41 17.12 1.59
CA PHE A 243 -12.32 17.76 0.88
C PHE A 243 -11.56 16.78 -0.01
N VAL A 244 -11.43 17.14 -1.29
CA VAL A 244 -10.57 16.47 -2.27
C VAL A 244 -9.80 17.53 -3.06
N SER A 245 -8.46 17.42 -3.08
CA SER A 245 -7.67 18.31 -3.93
C SER A 245 -7.83 17.94 -5.40
N PHE A 246 -7.57 16.70 -5.77
CA PHE A 246 -7.73 16.21 -7.14
C PHE A 246 -8.53 14.91 -7.18
N LEU A 247 -9.69 14.93 -7.86
CA LEU A 247 -10.51 13.76 -8.15
C LEU A 247 -10.22 13.25 -9.56
N TYR A 248 -9.76 12.01 -9.67
CA TYR A 248 -9.55 11.33 -10.94
C TYR A 248 -10.43 10.07 -11.01
N LEU A 249 -11.40 10.06 -11.93
CA LEU A 249 -12.25 8.92 -12.22
C LEU A 249 -11.96 8.42 -13.63
N SER A 250 -11.66 7.14 -13.77
CA SER A 250 -11.45 6.51 -15.06
C SER A 250 -12.26 5.23 -15.17
N GLY A 251 -12.99 5.08 -16.25
CA GLY A 251 -13.80 3.89 -16.51
C GLY A 251 -13.26 3.03 -17.63
N ALA A 252 -13.87 1.87 -17.80
CA ALA A 252 -13.70 1.08 -19.02
C ALA A 252 -14.68 1.57 -20.10
N PRO A 253 -14.36 1.37 -21.41
CA PRO A 253 -15.19 1.83 -22.52
C PRO A 253 -16.63 1.31 -22.52
N ASN A 254 -16.89 0.21 -21.83
CA ASN A 254 -18.22 -0.42 -21.72
C ASN A 254 -18.90 -0.17 -20.37
N SER A 255 -18.42 0.75 -19.56
CA SER A 255 -19.06 1.16 -18.31
C SER A 255 -20.47 1.69 -18.59
N LYS A 256 -21.45 1.20 -17.82
CA LYS A 256 -22.86 1.59 -17.92
C LYS A 256 -23.27 2.64 -16.89
N ILE A 257 -22.30 3.26 -16.23
CA ILE A 257 -22.56 4.30 -15.23
C ILE A 257 -23.15 5.52 -15.94
N ILE A 258 -24.30 5.94 -15.50
CA ILE A 258 -25.04 7.07 -16.06
C ILE A 258 -24.98 8.31 -15.18
N SER A 259 -24.80 8.17 -13.87
CA SER A 259 -24.73 9.25 -12.91
C SER A 259 -23.71 8.97 -11.81
N LEU A 260 -23.16 10.03 -11.21
CA LEU A 260 -22.33 10.03 -10.00
C LEU A 260 -23.11 10.54 -8.78
N ASP A 261 -24.41 10.67 -8.92
CA ASP A 261 -25.26 11.16 -7.83
C ASP A 261 -25.17 10.26 -6.59
N GLY A 262 -25.14 10.89 -5.43
CA GLY A 262 -25.01 10.21 -4.14
C GLY A 262 -23.62 9.65 -3.80
N CYS A 263 -22.63 9.69 -4.73
CA CYS A 263 -21.26 9.20 -4.44
C CYS A 263 -20.52 10.11 -3.45
N PHE A 264 -20.76 11.42 -3.54
CA PHE A 264 -20.01 12.42 -2.76
C PHE A 264 -20.98 13.46 -2.13
N PRO A 265 -21.95 13.05 -1.31
CA PRO A 265 -23.04 13.91 -0.88
C PRO A 265 -22.60 15.07 0.02
N THR A 266 -21.51 14.93 0.73
CA THR A 266 -20.96 15.92 1.68
C THR A 266 -19.77 16.68 1.15
N LEU A 267 -19.36 16.49 -0.12
CA LEU A 267 -18.19 17.14 -0.68
C LEU A 267 -18.38 18.66 -0.74
N GLU A 268 -17.49 19.38 -0.06
CA GLU A 268 -17.52 20.84 0.09
C GLU A 268 -16.42 21.53 -0.74
N THR A 269 -15.29 20.85 -0.93
CA THR A 269 -14.12 21.41 -1.63
C THR A 269 -13.56 20.41 -2.64
N LEU A 270 -13.39 20.87 -3.87
CA LEU A 270 -12.78 20.14 -4.97
C LEU A 270 -11.97 21.13 -5.81
N SER A 271 -10.61 20.95 -5.86
CA SER A 271 -9.75 21.89 -6.58
C SER A 271 -9.53 21.50 -8.03
N ARG A 272 -9.57 20.20 -8.33
CA ARG A 272 -9.39 19.69 -9.69
C ARG A 272 -10.18 18.41 -9.90
N ILE A 273 -10.75 18.27 -11.09
CA ILE A 273 -11.46 17.06 -11.51
C ILE A 273 -10.95 16.56 -12.87
N GLN A 274 -10.80 15.26 -12.99
CA GLN A 274 -10.59 14.59 -14.27
C GLN A 274 -11.46 13.35 -14.35
N ILE A 275 -12.32 13.26 -15.37
CA ILE A 275 -13.18 12.10 -15.64
C ILE A 275 -12.91 11.65 -17.07
N SER A 276 -12.69 10.34 -17.26
CA SER A 276 -12.41 9.79 -18.59
C SER A 276 -12.94 8.36 -18.77
N TYR A 277 -13.33 8.04 -20.01
CA TYR A 277 -13.76 6.70 -20.43
C TYR A 277 -15.02 6.17 -19.72
N LEU A 278 -15.91 7.04 -19.24
CA LEU A 278 -17.22 6.71 -18.70
C LEU A 278 -18.30 7.02 -19.73
N ARG A 279 -18.39 6.22 -20.79
CA ARG A 279 -19.25 6.50 -21.95
C ARG A 279 -20.75 6.58 -21.66
N GLY A 280 -21.20 5.97 -20.57
CA GLY A 280 -22.58 6.07 -20.11
C GLY A 280 -22.88 7.29 -19.25
N LEU A 281 -21.85 8.01 -18.79
CA LEU A 281 -22.01 9.13 -17.87
C LEU A 281 -22.41 10.40 -18.63
N TYR A 282 -23.59 10.90 -18.32
CA TYR A 282 -24.16 12.14 -18.86
C TYR A 282 -24.44 13.16 -17.75
N ASP A 283 -24.71 12.70 -16.54
CA ASP A 283 -25.04 13.55 -15.40
C ASP A 283 -23.81 13.89 -14.57
N PHE A 284 -23.42 15.15 -14.62
CA PHE A 284 -22.31 15.75 -13.85
C PHE A 284 -22.81 16.74 -12.80
N SER A 285 -24.13 16.77 -12.52
CA SER A 285 -24.77 17.69 -11.57
C SER A 285 -24.08 17.73 -10.19
N PRO A 286 -23.55 16.62 -9.63
CA PRO A 286 -22.83 16.66 -8.35
C PRO A 286 -21.60 17.57 -8.35
N PHE A 287 -21.05 17.88 -9.54
CA PHE A 287 -19.84 18.69 -9.68
C PHE A 287 -20.13 20.12 -10.17
N LYS A 288 -21.35 20.47 -10.50
CA LYS A 288 -21.75 21.80 -11.02
C LYS A 288 -21.27 22.94 -10.12
N LYS A 289 -21.54 22.86 -8.82
CA LYS A 289 -21.11 23.88 -7.84
C LYS A 289 -19.60 24.12 -7.80
N PHE A 290 -18.79 23.10 -8.12
CA PHE A 290 -17.32 23.24 -8.14
C PHE A 290 -16.87 23.86 -9.47
N ALA A 291 -17.48 23.48 -10.59
CA ALA A 291 -17.19 24.09 -11.88
C ALA A 291 -17.40 25.60 -11.85
N ASP A 292 -18.45 26.07 -11.17
CA ASP A 292 -18.76 27.50 -11.04
C ASP A 292 -17.66 28.29 -10.27
N THR A 293 -16.85 27.61 -9.47
CA THR A 293 -15.74 28.22 -8.74
C THR A 293 -14.38 28.03 -9.42
N MET A 294 -14.28 27.18 -10.42
CA MET A 294 -13.05 26.93 -11.17
C MET A 294 -12.79 28.06 -12.18
N THR A 295 -11.53 28.47 -12.28
CA THR A 295 -11.09 29.58 -13.17
C THR A 295 -10.26 29.13 -14.35
N GLU A 296 -9.73 27.90 -14.32
CA GLU A 296 -8.80 27.40 -15.33
C GLU A 296 -9.29 26.06 -15.89
N ASN A 297 -9.21 25.93 -17.21
CA ASN A 297 -9.53 24.67 -17.90
C ASN A 297 -8.67 23.47 -17.45
N SER A 298 -7.47 23.72 -16.88
CA SER A 298 -6.63 22.66 -16.29
C SER A 298 -7.24 22.04 -15.03
N GLN A 299 -8.16 22.72 -14.37
CA GLN A 299 -8.88 22.21 -13.21
C GLN A 299 -10.04 21.29 -13.59
N TRP A 300 -10.56 21.42 -14.81
CA TRP A 300 -11.66 20.64 -15.34
C TRP A 300 -11.25 19.83 -16.57
N THR A 301 -11.35 18.52 -16.51
CA THR A 301 -11.07 17.65 -17.66
C THR A 301 -12.09 16.50 -17.69
N VAL A 302 -13.02 16.55 -18.62
CA VAL A 302 -14.03 15.49 -18.87
C VAL A 302 -13.91 15.04 -20.31
N ARG A 303 -13.58 13.78 -20.56
CA ARG A 303 -13.31 13.25 -21.91
C ARG A 303 -13.87 11.83 -22.06
N SER A 304 -14.32 11.52 -23.28
CA SER A 304 -14.81 10.17 -23.63
C SER A 304 -15.92 9.67 -22.69
N CYS A 305 -16.78 10.59 -22.24
CA CYS A 305 -18.00 10.32 -21.51
C CYS A 305 -19.21 10.25 -22.46
N GLY A 306 -20.44 10.15 -21.94
CA GLY A 306 -21.65 10.09 -22.76
C GLY A 306 -21.76 11.20 -23.80
N PRO A 307 -21.68 12.49 -23.43
CA PRO A 307 -21.70 13.61 -24.37
C PRO A 307 -20.34 13.83 -25.09
N GLY A 308 -19.36 12.96 -24.85
CA GLY A 308 -18.00 13.13 -25.41
C GLY A 308 -17.07 13.89 -24.47
N THR A 309 -16.72 15.13 -24.83
CA THR A 309 -15.96 16.05 -23.98
C THR A 309 -16.89 17.11 -23.44
N VAL A 310 -16.86 17.34 -22.13
CA VAL A 310 -17.57 18.44 -21.48
C VAL A 310 -16.55 19.45 -20.98
N THR A 311 -16.55 20.64 -21.58
CA THR A 311 -15.64 21.72 -21.20
C THR A 311 -16.08 22.39 -19.89
N LEU A 312 -15.15 23.08 -19.24
CA LEU A 312 -15.49 23.87 -18.04
C LEU A 312 -16.56 24.93 -18.39
N GLN A 313 -16.44 25.61 -19.54
CA GLN A 313 -17.40 26.60 -19.98
C GLN A 313 -18.81 25.99 -20.17
N GLN A 314 -18.92 24.85 -20.87
CA GLN A 314 -20.19 24.15 -21.02
C GLN A 314 -20.82 23.79 -19.68
N MET A 315 -19.99 23.34 -18.72
CA MET A 315 -20.47 23.01 -17.38
C MET A 315 -20.94 24.24 -16.60
N GLN A 316 -20.24 25.38 -16.75
CA GLN A 316 -20.63 26.65 -16.12
C GLN A 316 -21.90 27.26 -16.73
N GLU A 317 -22.11 27.12 -18.04
CA GLU A 317 -23.28 27.58 -18.77
C GLU A 317 -24.51 26.68 -18.58
N SER A 318 -24.32 25.41 -18.22
CA SER A 318 -25.41 24.48 -17.95
C SER A 318 -26.14 24.85 -16.66
N GLU A 319 -27.45 24.79 -16.66
CA GLU A 319 -28.28 25.03 -15.46
C GLU A 319 -28.15 23.90 -14.42
N THR A 320 -28.09 22.66 -14.88
CA THR A 320 -28.13 21.46 -14.02
C THR A 320 -26.82 20.67 -13.98
N GLY A 321 -25.99 20.78 -15.01
CA GLY A 321 -24.84 19.89 -15.22
C GLY A 321 -25.24 18.52 -15.76
N ASP A 322 -26.48 18.33 -16.15
CA ASP A 322 -27.00 17.15 -16.83
C ASP A 322 -26.94 17.35 -18.35
N PHE A 323 -26.29 16.44 -19.04
CA PHE A 323 -26.12 16.41 -20.49
C PHE A 323 -26.81 15.19 -21.13
N THR A 324 -27.80 14.62 -20.44
CA THR A 324 -28.56 13.50 -20.97
C THR A 324 -29.28 13.98 -22.27
N PRO A 325 -29.17 13.23 -23.38
CA PRO A 325 -29.89 13.58 -24.58
C PRO A 325 -31.39 13.62 -24.28
N ASP A 326 -32.07 14.66 -24.71
CA ASP A 326 -33.54 14.72 -24.68
C ASP A 326 -34.09 13.52 -25.44
N ASN A 327 -34.88 12.69 -24.78
CA ASN A 327 -35.55 11.52 -25.38
C ASN A 327 -36.61 11.90 -26.41
#